data_0aba746bdcaf8950008f4c3572bf174f
#
_entry.id   0aba746bdcaf8950008f4c3572bf174f
#
_cell.length_a   1.000
_cell.length_b   1.000
_cell.length_c   1.000
_cell.angle_alpha   90.00
_cell.angle_beta   90.00
_cell.angle_gamma   90.00
#
_symmetry.space_group_name_H-M   'P 1'
#
loop_
_entity.id
_entity.type
_entity.pdbx_description
1 polymer ?
#
loop_
_entity_poly.entity_id
_entity_poly.type
_entity_poly.pdbx_seq_one_letter_code
_entity_poly.pdbx_strand_id
1 'polypeptide(L)'
;ADRKSDWDSYGISVSNGVLTIKNKNGTRTFHSKKKYQSVTGVRLNTTEAKLRVGQTKVLTATVIPADAYDKDYTWSSDDPSIAEVAGGIVAAKKEGTTNIRVTTKDGNRVAVCKVTVYIDHVTGVTLSSSALDLTVGDSRQLRATVAPRNAANQKVTWSSSNANVASVSSSGRVTAKAKGTAVITVKTEDGNKTASCTVTVKNPTLAAVAAAQVSNNGTAAPQIHASALVSGGTGKYTSYKIKIFLNGALVAEKSEKSMSYTPKVSGMYTVEVTVTDSDGETASGKMLINVSVVEPTEKPTEKPTEKPSDEPINPIPSEPAVPVTEPATEAPLAPEPALD
;
A
#
# COMPACT_ATOMS: atom_id res chain seq x y z
N ALA A 1 111.17 42.37 -4.28
CA ALA A 1 110.59 41.33 -3.50
C ALA A 1 109.57 40.59 -4.39
N ASP A 2 110.03 39.42 -4.86
CA ASP A 2 109.24 38.53 -5.69
C ASP A 2 108.04 37.99 -4.92
N ARG A 3 106.85 38.35 -5.35
CA ARG A 3 105.69 37.61 -4.99
C ARG A 3 105.58 36.35 -5.82
N LYS A 4 106.34 35.31 -5.40
CA LYS A 4 106.05 33.98 -5.94
C LYS A 4 104.57 33.68 -5.61
N SER A 5 103.81 33.44 -6.65
CA SER A 5 102.39 33.10 -6.55
C SER A 5 102.18 31.81 -5.74
N ASP A 6 101.36 31.84 -4.72
CA ASP A 6 100.98 30.74 -3.84
C ASP A 6 100.18 29.59 -4.54
N TRP A 7 100.44 29.36 -5.84
CA TRP A 7 99.70 28.46 -6.71
C TRP A 7 100.35 27.08 -6.92
N ASP A 8 101.52 26.81 -6.30
CA ASP A 8 102.31 25.65 -6.69
C ASP A 8 101.99 24.30 -6.02
N SER A 9 100.90 24.11 -5.41
CA SER A 9 100.48 22.73 -5.00
C SER A 9 99.01 22.65 -4.66
N TYR A 10 98.15 22.50 -5.68
CA TYR A 10 96.79 22.09 -5.50
C TYR A 10 96.64 20.63 -5.95
N GLY A 11 96.20 19.78 -5.01
CA GLY A 11 95.67 18.45 -5.41
C GLY A 11 94.26 18.60 -5.86
N ILE A 12 93.96 18.27 -7.10
CA ILE A 12 92.58 18.24 -7.60
C ILE A 12 92.17 16.80 -7.81
N SER A 13 91.07 16.41 -7.22
CA SER A 13 90.47 15.10 -7.46
C SER A 13 88.99 15.22 -7.76
N VAL A 14 88.50 14.40 -8.64
CA VAL A 14 86.99 14.25 -8.91
C VAL A 14 86.64 12.83 -8.69
N SER A 15 85.70 12.62 -7.74
CA SER A 15 85.12 11.31 -7.46
C SER A 15 83.62 11.46 -7.15
N ASN A 16 82.76 10.65 -7.76
CA ASN A 16 81.32 10.65 -7.59
C ASN A 16 80.67 12.04 -7.68
N GLY A 17 81.16 12.88 -8.68
CA GLY A 17 80.61 14.22 -8.89
C GLY A 17 81.02 15.25 -7.86
N VAL A 18 82.01 14.95 -7.03
CA VAL A 18 82.59 15.86 -6.03
C VAL A 18 83.96 16.26 -6.52
N LEU A 19 84.18 17.54 -6.84
CA LEU A 19 85.44 18.15 -7.08
C LEU A 19 86.07 18.57 -5.73
N THR A 20 87.20 17.99 -5.39
CA THR A 20 87.95 18.32 -4.18
C THR A 20 89.25 19.04 -4.58
N ILE A 21 89.43 20.25 -4.06
CA ILE A 21 90.63 21.02 -4.19
C ILE A 21 91.34 21.12 -2.86
N LYS A 22 92.53 20.59 -2.72
CA LYS A 22 93.40 20.69 -1.52
C LYS A 22 94.57 21.59 -1.77
N ASN A 23 94.92 22.47 -0.84
CA ASN A 23 96.15 23.22 -0.75
C ASN A 23 96.68 23.22 0.72
N LYS A 24 97.81 23.83 0.96
CA LYS A 24 98.38 23.96 2.30
C LYS A 24 97.48 24.64 3.33
N ASN A 25 96.51 25.39 2.88
CA ASN A 25 95.56 26.15 3.73
C ASN A 25 94.25 25.45 3.95
N GLY A 26 94.05 24.24 3.40
CA GLY A 26 92.81 23.47 3.59
C GLY A 26 92.27 22.75 2.37
N THR A 27 91.13 22.10 2.54
CA THR A 27 90.40 21.37 1.52
C THR A 27 89.05 22.05 1.25
N ARG A 28 88.74 22.30 -0.01
CA ARG A 28 87.44 22.76 -0.46
C ARG A 28 86.83 21.68 -1.33
N THR A 29 85.59 21.30 -1.02
CA THR A 29 84.80 20.38 -1.83
C THR A 29 83.76 21.16 -2.60
N PHE A 30 83.62 20.89 -3.88
CA PHE A 30 82.56 21.40 -4.72
C PHE A 30 81.79 20.21 -5.24
N HIS A 31 80.51 20.17 -4.90
CA HIS A 31 79.60 19.17 -5.43
C HIS A 31 79.17 19.61 -6.83
N SER A 32 79.17 18.70 -7.80
CA SER A 32 78.55 19.01 -9.08
C SER A 32 77.10 19.40 -8.81
N LYS A 33 76.61 20.49 -9.39
CA LYS A 33 75.20 20.79 -9.42
C LYS A 33 74.49 19.55 -10.00
N LYS A 34 73.64 18.87 -9.20
CA LYS A 34 72.83 17.79 -9.72
C LYS A 34 72.16 18.28 -10.99
N LYS A 35 72.44 17.61 -12.12
CA LYS A 35 71.80 17.98 -13.39
C LYS A 35 70.30 17.75 -13.22
N TYR A 36 69.57 18.84 -13.06
CA TYR A 36 68.15 18.78 -12.93
C TYR A 36 67.55 18.30 -14.27
N GLN A 37 66.78 17.22 -14.24
CA GLN A 37 66.04 16.75 -15.40
C GLN A 37 64.71 17.43 -15.46
N SER A 38 64.40 18.04 -16.61
CA SER A 38 63.07 18.60 -16.84
C SER A 38 62.05 17.51 -17.17
N VAL A 39 60.77 17.79 -16.94
CA VAL A 39 59.69 16.89 -17.29
C VAL A 39 59.54 16.77 -18.79
N THR A 40 59.64 15.57 -19.31
CA THR A 40 59.45 15.25 -20.73
C THR A 40 58.07 14.72 -21.05
N GLY A 41 57.33 14.23 -20.00
CA GLY A 41 55.98 13.70 -20.18
C GLY A 41 55.28 13.41 -18.87
N VAL A 42 53.98 13.09 -18.95
CA VAL A 42 53.17 12.57 -17.88
C VAL A 42 52.25 11.45 -18.42
N ARG A 43 51.99 10.42 -17.65
CA ARG A 43 51.08 9.31 -18.00
C ARG A 43 50.07 9.12 -16.92
N LEU A 44 48.88 8.68 -17.33
CA LEU A 44 47.85 8.23 -16.44
C LEU A 44 47.79 6.69 -16.38
N ASN A 45 47.33 6.14 -15.27
CA ASN A 45 47.06 4.70 -15.10
C ASN A 45 45.94 4.18 -16.04
N THR A 46 45.08 5.07 -16.56
CA THR A 46 44.10 4.77 -17.59
C THR A 46 43.79 6.02 -18.43
N THR A 47 43.46 5.82 -19.69
CA THR A 47 43.06 6.87 -20.64
C THR A 47 41.57 6.97 -20.85
N GLU A 48 40.82 5.95 -20.33
CA GLU A 48 39.37 5.92 -20.38
C GLU A 48 38.78 5.40 -19.06
N ALA A 49 37.62 5.95 -18.68
CA ALA A 49 36.83 5.47 -17.53
C ALA A 49 35.36 5.57 -17.85
N LYS A 50 34.60 4.55 -17.43
CA LYS A 50 33.14 4.53 -17.50
C LYS A 50 32.60 4.41 -16.09
N LEU A 51 31.83 5.42 -15.66
CA LEU A 51 31.35 5.55 -14.29
C LEU A 51 29.84 5.78 -14.30
N ARG A 52 29.14 5.16 -13.33
CA ARG A 52 27.76 5.53 -13.06
C ARG A 52 27.74 6.82 -12.24
N VAL A 53 26.72 7.65 -12.41
CA VAL A 53 26.49 8.82 -11.55
C VAL A 53 26.59 8.43 -10.08
N GLY A 54 27.36 9.22 -9.31
CA GLY A 54 27.66 9.00 -7.89
C GLY A 54 28.86 8.09 -7.63
N GLN A 55 29.45 7.43 -8.63
CA GLN A 55 30.68 6.66 -8.48
C GLN A 55 31.93 7.54 -8.53
N THR A 56 32.99 7.05 -7.91
CA THR A 56 34.30 7.66 -7.95
C THR A 56 35.33 6.71 -8.56
N LYS A 57 36.39 7.28 -9.13
CA LYS A 57 37.57 6.57 -9.67
C LYS A 57 38.86 7.32 -9.35
N VAL A 58 39.86 6.58 -8.90
CA VAL A 58 41.20 7.16 -8.69
C VAL A 58 41.99 7.08 -10.01
N LEU A 59 42.44 8.22 -10.47
CA LEU A 59 43.46 8.37 -11.50
C LEU A 59 44.79 8.65 -10.83
N THR A 60 45.86 7.99 -11.33
CA THR A 60 47.20 8.18 -10.85
C THR A 60 48.06 8.73 -12.01
N ALA A 61 48.71 9.83 -11.74
CA ALA A 61 49.66 10.43 -12.69
C ALA A 61 51.11 9.98 -12.39
N THR A 62 51.85 9.65 -13.43
CA THR A 62 53.28 9.34 -13.36
C THR A 62 54.05 10.32 -14.24
N VAL A 63 54.89 11.15 -13.62
CA VAL A 63 55.76 12.12 -14.32
C VAL A 63 56.99 11.43 -14.87
N ILE A 64 57.42 11.83 -16.07
CA ILE A 64 58.54 11.26 -16.79
C ILE A 64 59.58 12.39 -17.08
N PRO A 65 60.87 12.13 -16.79
CA PRO A 65 61.45 10.95 -16.16
C PRO A 65 61.19 10.91 -14.66
N ALA A 66 61.36 9.74 -14.04
CA ALA A 66 61.04 9.53 -12.61
C ALA A 66 61.96 10.34 -11.67
N ASP A 67 63.13 10.80 -12.16
CA ASP A 67 64.09 11.64 -11.47
C ASP A 67 63.96 13.13 -11.84
N ALA A 68 62.87 13.55 -12.51
CA ALA A 68 62.56 14.95 -12.77
C ALA A 68 62.59 15.77 -11.48
N TYR A 69 63.08 17.00 -11.56
CA TYR A 69 63.25 17.87 -10.39
C TYR A 69 61.93 18.38 -9.83
N ASP A 70 61.07 18.94 -10.69
CA ASP A 70 59.74 19.41 -10.35
C ASP A 70 58.71 18.40 -10.90
N LYS A 71 58.09 17.65 -9.97
CA LYS A 71 57.05 16.64 -10.31
C LYS A 71 55.64 17.11 -9.99
N ASP A 72 55.50 18.39 -9.68
CA ASP A 72 54.21 18.97 -9.39
C ASP A 72 53.31 18.97 -10.63
N TYR A 73 52.04 18.68 -10.40
CA TYR A 73 51.02 18.70 -11.43
C TYR A 73 49.66 19.13 -10.86
N THR A 74 48.82 19.58 -11.74
CA THR A 74 47.43 19.98 -11.42
C THR A 74 46.45 19.10 -12.18
N TRP A 75 45.27 18.93 -11.58
CA TRP A 75 44.14 18.25 -12.18
C TRP A 75 43.09 19.25 -12.63
N SER A 76 42.42 18.97 -13.74
CA SER A 76 41.27 19.73 -14.22
C SER A 76 40.29 18.83 -14.96
N SER A 77 39.03 19.24 -14.98
CA SER A 77 37.96 18.65 -15.79
C SER A 77 37.55 19.65 -16.87
N ASP A 78 37.32 19.19 -18.10
CA ASP A 78 36.79 20.04 -19.18
C ASP A 78 35.32 20.44 -18.88
N ASP A 79 34.57 19.57 -18.18
CA ASP A 79 33.23 19.87 -17.67
C ASP A 79 33.03 19.29 -16.25
N PRO A 80 33.27 20.11 -15.21
CA PRO A 80 33.09 19.69 -13.81
C PRO A 80 31.65 19.37 -13.42
N SER A 81 30.63 19.75 -14.24
CA SER A 81 29.23 19.40 -14.02
C SER A 81 28.96 17.93 -14.37
N ILE A 82 29.71 17.33 -15.29
CA ILE A 82 29.64 15.92 -15.66
C ILE A 82 30.51 15.10 -14.71
N ALA A 83 31.77 15.43 -14.56
CA ALA A 83 32.66 14.80 -13.60
C ALA A 83 33.71 15.81 -13.09
N GLU A 84 33.85 15.92 -11.79
CA GLU A 84 34.88 16.71 -11.15
C GLU A 84 36.10 15.86 -10.77
N VAL A 85 37.27 16.53 -10.57
CA VAL A 85 38.46 15.86 -10.08
C VAL A 85 39.13 16.69 -8.97
N ALA A 86 39.49 16.00 -7.90
CA ALA A 86 40.27 16.57 -6.80
C ALA A 86 41.35 15.57 -6.37
N GLY A 87 42.64 15.96 -6.41
CA GLY A 87 43.74 15.07 -5.99
C GLY A 87 43.79 13.75 -6.77
N GLY A 88 43.32 13.73 -8.03
CA GLY A 88 43.25 12.53 -8.85
C GLY A 88 42.00 11.66 -8.59
N ILE A 89 41.13 12.01 -7.64
CA ILE A 89 39.84 11.34 -7.41
C ILE A 89 38.81 11.99 -8.33
N VAL A 90 38.30 11.23 -9.29
CA VAL A 90 37.24 11.64 -10.20
C VAL A 90 35.89 11.26 -9.57
N ALA A 91 34.97 12.21 -9.47
CA ALA A 91 33.60 12.00 -9.01
C ALA A 91 32.61 12.25 -10.14
N ALA A 92 31.81 11.22 -10.49
CA ALA A 92 30.80 11.28 -11.55
C ALA A 92 29.51 11.94 -11.05
N LYS A 93 29.09 13.08 -11.63
CA LYS A 93 27.97 13.89 -11.16
C LYS A 93 26.73 13.81 -12.04
N LYS A 94 26.88 13.87 -13.36
CA LYS A 94 25.80 13.93 -14.32
C LYS A 94 26.14 13.09 -15.55
N GLU A 95 25.14 12.51 -16.17
CA GLU A 95 25.29 11.77 -17.42
C GLU A 95 25.91 12.65 -18.51
N GLY A 96 26.91 12.10 -19.21
CA GLY A 96 27.65 12.79 -20.26
C GLY A 96 29.05 12.25 -20.43
N THR A 97 29.86 12.98 -21.19
CA THR A 97 31.30 12.66 -21.41
C THR A 97 32.10 13.91 -21.20
N THR A 98 33.20 13.80 -20.44
CA THR A 98 34.13 14.87 -20.20
C THR A 98 35.55 14.31 -20.19
N ASN A 99 36.57 15.17 -20.31
CA ASN A 99 37.96 14.78 -20.16
C ASN A 99 38.51 15.29 -18.84
N ILE A 100 39.20 14.40 -18.14
CA ILE A 100 40.01 14.75 -16.98
C ILE A 100 41.45 14.87 -17.44
N ARG A 101 42.05 16.01 -17.11
CA ARG A 101 43.41 16.35 -17.50
C ARG A 101 44.31 16.42 -16.28
N VAL A 102 45.52 15.93 -16.43
CA VAL A 102 46.64 16.25 -15.55
C VAL A 102 47.66 17.07 -16.35
N THR A 103 48.13 18.18 -15.78
CA THR A 103 49.12 19.07 -16.40
C THR A 103 50.28 19.27 -15.45
N THR A 104 51.51 18.95 -15.89
CA THR A 104 52.72 19.15 -15.10
C THR A 104 53.07 20.62 -15.03
N LYS A 105 53.59 21.08 -13.89
CA LYS A 105 54.05 22.46 -13.69
C LYS A 105 55.32 22.75 -14.55
N ASP A 106 56.26 21.81 -14.51
CA ASP A 106 57.44 21.89 -15.42
C ASP A 106 57.06 21.33 -16.80
N GLY A 107 57.26 22.11 -17.82
CA GLY A 107 57.12 21.75 -19.24
C GLY A 107 55.68 21.62 -19.73
N ASN A 108 54.64 21.91 -18.90
CA ASN A 108 53.19 21.87 -19.26
C ASN A 108 52.77 20.59 -20.01
N ARG A 109 53.30 19.44 -19.61
CA ARG A 109 52.99 18.16 -20.23
C ARG A 109 51.58 17.74 -19.75
N VAL A 110 50.76 17.27 -20.72
CA VAL A 110 49.37 16.92 -20.47
C VAL A 110 49.14 15.43 -20.74
N ALA A 111 48.37 14.77 -19.83
CA ALA A 111 47.74 13.49 -20.12
C ALA A 111 46.27 13.61 -19.85
N VAL A 112 45.46 12.84 -20.62
CA VAL A 112 44.01 12.94 -20.64
C VAL A 112 43.40 11.58 -20.38
N CYS A 113 42.35 11.57 -19.54
CA CYS A 113 41.45 10.43 -19.36
C CYS A 113 40.03 10.85 -19.79
N LYS A 114 39.49 10.18 -20.81
CA LYS A 114 38.10 10.35 -21.23
C LYS A 114 37.18 9.65 -20.23
N VAL A 115 36.32 10.42 -19.58
CA VAL A 115 35.36 9.90 -18.59
C VAL A 115 33.96 9.94 -19.18
N THR A 116 33.33 8.77 -19.30
CA THR A 116 31.93 8.64 -19.69
C THR A 116 31.10 8.32 -18.44
N VAL A 117 30.21 9.23 -18.07
CA VAL A 117 29.28 9.08 -16.97
C VAL A 117 27.93 8.65 -17.52
N TYR A 118 27.31 7.63 -16.91
CA TYR A 118 26.03 7.09 -17.35
C TYR A 118 25.08 6.88 -16.18
N ILE A 119 23.79 6.80 -16.49
CA ILE A 119 22.72 6.34 -15.60
C ILE A 119 22.07 5.10 -16.20
N ASP A 120 21.44 4.29 -15.35
CA ASP A 120 20.61 3.19 -15.84
C ASP A 120 19.17 3.72 -16.04
N HIS A 121 18.76 3.78 -17.28
CA HIS A 121 17.39 4.14 -17.67
C HIS A 121 16.42 3.01 -17.47
N VAL A 122 15.15 3.35 -17.32
CA VAL A 122 14.05 2.36 -17.25
C VAL A 122 13.89 1.66 -18.60
N THR A 123 13.97 0.34 -18.59
CA THR A 123 13.77 -0.52 -19.76
C THR A 123 12.37 -1.14 -19.80
N GLY A 124 11.68 -1.21 -18.63
CA GLY A 124 10.34 -1.77 -18.54
C GLY A 124 9.67 -1.56 -17.18
N VAL A 125 8.38 -1.85 -17.13
CA VAL A 125 7.59 -1.92 -15.89
C VAL A 125 6.62 -3.09 -15.98
N THR A 126 6.38 -3.76 -14.86
CA THR A 126 5.41 -4.86 -14.74
C THR A 126 4.50 -4.62 -13.56
N LEU A 127 3.31 -5.22 -13.59
CA LEU A 127 2.35 -5.21 -12.49
C LEU A 127 2.29 -6.57 -11.80
N SER A 128 1.93 -6.57 -10.52
CA SER A 128 1.70 -7.79 -9.73
C SER A 128 0.52 -8.63 -10.22
N SER A 129 -0.39 -8.04 -11.02
CA SER A 129 -1.50 -8.73 -11.66
C SER A 129 -1.90 -8.02 -12.96
N SER A 130 -2.30 -8.78 -13.98
CA SER A 130 -2.86 -8.28 -15.24
C SER A 130 -4.39 -8.19 -15.23
N ALA A 131 -5.04 -8.82 -14.24
CA ALA A 131 -6.49 -8.78 -14.06
C ALA A 131 -6.87 -8.80 -12.58
N LEU A 132 -7.98 -8.16 -12.22
CA LEU A 132 -8.59 -8.16 -10.90
C LEU A 132 -10.10 -8.30 -11.04
N ASP A 133 -10.70 -9.22 -10.29
CA ASP A 133 -12.13 -9.30 -10.06
C ASP A 133 -12.44 -8.77 -8.66
N LEU A 134 -13.27 -7.74 -8.58
CA LEU A 134 -13.63 -7.04 -7.34
C LEU A 134 -15.14 -6.89 -7.22
N THR A 135 -15.62 -6.79 -6.00
CA THR A 135 -16.98 -6.38 -5.68
C THR A 135 -17.00 -4.89 -5.38
N VAL A 136 -18.11 -4.20 -5.69
CA VAL A 136 -18.28 -2.79 -5.31
C VAL A 136 -18.00 -2.58 -3.83
N GLY A 137 -17.13 -1.62 -3.50
CA GLY A 137 -16.62 -1.37 -2.16
C GLY A 137 -15.25 -2.00 -1.86
N ASP A 138 -14.86 -3.03 -2.60
CA ASP A 138 -13.55 -3.66 -2.42
C ASP A 138 -12.38 -2.74 -2.79
N SER A 139 -11.24 -3.04 -2.20
CA SER A 139 -9.96 -2.43 -2.58
C SER A 139 -8.87 -3.48 -2.68
N ARG A 140 -7.97 -3.31 -3.65
CA ARG A 140 -6.82 -4.19 -3.87
C ARG A 140 -5.57 -3.39 -4.18
N GLN A 141 -4.44 -3.81 -3.65
CA GLN A 141 -3.14 -3.20 -3.94
C GLN A 141 -2.53 -3.82 -5.17
N LEU A 142 -2.28 -3.02 -6.22
CA LEU A 142 -1.38 -3.33 -7.32
C LEU A 142 0.03 -2.82 -7.00
N ARG A 143 1.04 -3.62 -7.34
CA ARG A 143 2.44 -3.25 -7.19
C ARG A 143 3.07 -3.15 -8.58
N ALA A 144 3.76 -2.06 -8.83
CA ALA A 144 4.58 -1.90 -10.02
C ALA A 144 6.03 -2.28 -9.71
N THR A 145 6.67 -2.99 -10.63
CA THR A 145 8.10 -3.30 -10.57
C THR A 145 8.77 -2.74 -11.80
N VAL A 146 9.68 -1.78 -11.58
CA VAL A 146 10.45 -1.11 -12.64
C VAL A 146 11.74 -1.88 -12.90
N ALA A 147 12.08 -2.03 -14.16
CA ALA A 147 13.33 -2.66 -14.60
C ALA A 147 14.21 -1.67 -15.36
N PRO A 148 15.54 -1.74 -15.19
CA PRO A 148 16.24 -2.54 -14.18
C PRO A 148 16.01 -1.98 -12.75
N ARG A 149 16.17 -2.82 -11.73
CA ARG A 149 15.93 -2.45 -10.32
C ARG A 149 16.80 -1.27 -9.84
N ASN A 150 17.92 -1.04 -10.49
CA ASN A 150 18.87 0.03 -10.22
C ASN A 150 18.70 1.23 -11.17
N ALA A 151 17.59 1.32 -11.91
CA ALA A 151 17.27 2.51 -12.71
C ALA A 151 17.29 3.77 -11.84
N ALA A 152 17.87 4.84 -12.38
CA ALA A 152 18.10 6.09 -11.64
C ALA A 152 16.78 6.79 -11.27
N ASN A 153 15.76 6.67 -12.11
CA ASN A 153 14.42 7.20 -11.86
C ASN A 153 13.37 6.08 -11.94
N GLN A 154 12.91 5.62 -10.79
CA GLN A 154 11.88 4.58 -10.67
C GLN A 154 10.46 5.12 -10.43
N LYS A 155 10.27 6.43 -10.57
CA LYS A 155 8.97 7.06 -10.36
C LYS A 155 7.96 6.57 -11.39
N VAL A 156 6.74 6.32 -10.91
CA VAL A 156 5.61 5.90 -11.72
C VAL A 156 4.37 6.75 -11.45
N THR A 157 3.51 6.83 -12.43
CA THR A 157 2.19 7.43 -12.35
C THR A 157 1.13 6.38 -12.64
N TRP A 158 -0.04 6.53 -12.02
CA TRP A 158 -1.16 5.62 -12.16
C TRP A 158 -2.35 6.34 -12.76
N SER A 159 -3.10 5.64 -13.59
CA SER A 159 -4.34 6.14 -14.18
C SER A 159 -5.38 5.03 -14.32
N SER A 160 -6.65 5.41 -14.38
CA SER A 160 -7.78 4.54 -14.67
C SER A 160 -8.47 5.03 -15.93
N SER A 161 -8.85 4.11 -16.81
CA SER A 161 -9.66 4.42 -18.00
C SER A 161 -11.09 4.83 -17.64
N ASN A 162 -11.59 4.40 -16.45
CA ASN A 162 -12.88 4.78 -15.92
C ASN A 162 -12.85 4.82 -14.39
N ALA A 163 -12.55 5.99 -13.83
CA ALA A 163 -12.44 6.20 -12.39
C ALA A 163 -13.80 6.12 -11.65
N ASN A 164 -14.94 6.11 -12.36
CA ASN A 164 -16.26 5.88 -11.78
C ASN A 164 -16.52 4.40 -11.52
N VAL A 165 -15.92 3.50 -12.31
CA VAL A 165 -15.96 2.04 -12.10
C VAL A 165 -14.90 1.62 -11.11
N ALA A 166 -13.64 1.95 -11.37
CA ALA A 166 -12.53 1.65 -10.48
C ALA A 166 -11.52 2.80 -10.49
N SER A 167 -11.23 3.37 -9.33
CA SER A 167 -10.20 4.39 -9.16
C SER A 167 -8.89 3.77 -8.69
N VAL A 168 -7.77 4.47 -8.93
CA VAL A 168 -6.45 4.08 -8.43
C VAL A 168 -5.77 5.26 -7.75
N SER A 169 -5.11 5.00 -6.62
CA SER A 169 -4.31 6.01 -5.92
C SER A 169 -2.89 6.11 -6.52
N SER A 170 -2.17 7.16 -6.15
CA SER A 170 -0.75 7.33 -6.51
C SER A 170 0.16 6.19 -6.00
N SER A 171 -0.26 5.44 -5.00
CA SER A 171 0.43 4.26 -4.48
C SER A 171 0.02 2.94 -5.14
N GLY A 172 -0.92 2.96 -6.11
CA GLY A 172 -1.40 1.76 -6.80
C GLY A 172 -2.53 1.02 -6.08
N ARG A 173 -3.19 1.61 -5.07
CA ARG A 173 -4.39 1.03 -4.45
C ARG A 173 -5.59 1.27 -5.36
N VAL A 174 -6.15 0.18 -5.87
CA VAL A 174 -7.38 0.15 -6.68
C VAL A 174 -8.59 0.06 -5.76
N THR A 175 -9.62 0.87 -6.01
CA THR A 175 -10.90 0.85 -5.28
C THR A 175 -12.05 0.70 -6.27
N ALA A 176 -12.85 -0.35 -6.10
CA ALA A 176 -14.04 -0.65 -6.89
C ALA A 176 -15.21 0.23 -6.44
N LYS A 177 -15.80 1.01 -7.36
CA LYS A 177 -16.86 1.99 -7.05
C LYS A 177 -18.22 1.62 -7.63
N ALA A 178 -18.24 1.07 -8.84
CA ALA A 178 -19.47 0.70 -9.54
C ALA A 178 -19.22 -0.51 -10.44
N LYS A 179 -20.25 -1.29 -10.72
CA LYS A 179 -20.26 -2.43 -11.67
C LYS A 179 -19.74 -1.97 -13.04
N GLY A 180 -18.88 -2.77 -13.65
CA GLY A 180 -18.31 -2.49 -14.97
C GLY A 180 -16.88 -2.94 -15.10
N THR A 181 -16.19 -2.44 -16.13
CA THR A 181 -14.79 -2.74 -16.39
C THR A 181 -13.99 -1.44 -16.51
N ALA A 182 -12.81 -1.42 -15.91
CA ALA A 182 -11.83 -0.33 -16.05
C ALA A 182 -10.44 -0.91 -16.25
N VAL A 183 -9.59 -0.19 -16.99
CA VAL A 183 -8.18 -0.55 -17.16
C VAL A 183 -7.35 0.39 -16.29
N ILE A 184 -6.61 -0.17 -15.36
CA ILE A 184 -5.64 0.55 -14.56
C ILE A 184 -4.29 0.47 -15.26
N THR A 185 -3.69 1.61 -15.53
CA THR A 185 -2.39 1.72 -16.21
C THR A 185 -1.38 2.39 -15.29
N VAL A 186 -0.20 1.78 -15.19
CA VAL A 186 1.00 2.39 -14.61
C VAL A 186 1.91 2.85 -15.75
N LYS A 187 2.52 4.02 -15.59
CA LYS A 187 3.49 4.60 -16.54
C LYS A 187 4.70 5.10 -15.79
N THR A 188 5.90 4.74 -16.25
CA THR A 188 7.15 5.26 -15.70
C THR A 188 7.44 6.68 -16.17
N GLU A 189 8.01 7.51 -15.31
CA GLU A 189 8.47 8.87 -15.66
C GLU A 189 9.64 8.81 -16.63
N ASP A 190 10.63 7.94 -16.36
CA ASP A 190 11.73 7.67 -17.26
C ASP A 190 11.33 6.59 -18.28
N GLY A 191 11.57 6.88 -19.55
CA GLY A 191 11.34 5.96 -20.67
C GLY A 191 9.87 5.69 -21.03
N ASN A 192 8.89 6.30 -20.34
CA ASN A 192 7.45 6.19 -20.63
C ASN A 192 6.93 4.74 -20.77
N LYS A 193 7.54 3.78 -20.07
CA LYS A 193 7.12 2.37 -20.10
C LYS A 193 5.79 2.21 -19.38
N THR A 194 4.91 1.35 -19.92
CA THR A 194 3.57 1.14 -19.37
C THR A 194 3.29 -0.34 -19.10
N ALA A 195 2.44 -0.60 -18.11
CA ALA A 195 1.80 -1.88 -17.88
C ALA A 195 0.37 -1.66 -17.43
N SER A 196 -0.52 -2.59 -17.75
CA SER A 196 -1.95 -2.44 -17.49
C SER A 196 -2.54 -3.65 -16.77
N CYS A 197 -3.59 -3.39 -15.99
CA CYS A 197 -4.40 -4.39 -15.31
C CYS A 197 -5.88 -4.12 -15.62
N THR A 198 -6.59 -5.14 -16.11
CA THR A 198 -8.03 -5.07 -16.32
C THR A 198 -8.74 -5.34 -14.99
N VAL A 199 -9.61 -4.43 -14.57
CA VAL A 199 -10.40 -4.56 -13.34
C VAL A 199 -11.86 -4.75 -13.72
N THR A 200 -12.43 -5.91 -13.36
CA THR A 200 -13.86 -6.21 -13.50
C THR A 200 -14.52 -6.05 -12.14
N VAL A 201 -15.49 -5.16 -12.06
CA VAL A 201 -16.25 -4.89 -10.82
C VAL A 201 -17.65 -5.45 -10.95
N LYS A 202 -18.07 -6.23 -9.96
CA LYS A 202 -19.43 -6.80 -9.83
C LYS A 202 -20.14 -6.18 -8.64
N ASN A 203 -21.47 -6.20 -8.65
CA ASN A 203 -22.24 -5.88 -7.45
C ASN A 203 -22.09 -7.01 -6.41
N PRO A 204 -22.26 -6.71 -5.11
CA PRO A 204 -22.43 -7.75 -4.09
C PRO A 204 -23.61 -8.65 -4.45
N THR A 205 -23.57 -9.92 -4.11
CA THR A 205 -24.68 -10.84 -4.34
C THR A 205 -25.95 -10.34 -3.67
N LEU A 206 -27.06 -10.22 -4.42
CA LEU A 206 -28.36 -9.87 -3.88
C LEU A 206 -28.84 -11.00 -2.99
N ALA A 207 -29.30 -10.68 -1.77
CA ALA A 207 -29.87 -11.62 -0.83
C ALA A 207 -31.16 -11.03 -0.23
N ALA A 208 -32.18 -11.87 -0.08
CA ALA A 208 -33.44 -11.53 0.57
C ALA A 208 -33.77 -12.56 1.66
N VAL A 209 -34.15 -12.08 2.83
CA VAL A 209 -34.58 -12.91 3.95
C VAL A 209 -36.00 -12.52 4.34
N ALA A 210 -36.90 -13.53 4.47
CA ALA A 210 -38.23 -13.31 5.03
C ALA A 210 -38.06 -13.13 6.53
N ALA A 211 -38.65 -12.06 7.06
CA ALA A 211 -38.84 -11.87 8.50
C ALA A 211 -40.34 -11.80 8.80
N ALA A 212 -40.78 -12.53 9.81
CA ALA A 212 -42.18 -12.53 10.22
C ALA A 212 -42.34 -12.63 11.75
N GLN A 213 -43.32 -11.94 12.29
CA GLN A 213 -43.70 -11.99 13.71
C GLN A 213 -45.23 -12.13 13.82
N VAL A 214 -45.71 -12.78 14.88
CA VAL A 214 -47.12 -12.86 15.19
C VAL A 214 -47.39 -11.99 16.41
N SER A 215 -48.28 -11.02 16.27
CA SER A 215 -48.87 -10.30 17.39
C SER A 215 -50.24 -10.90 17.74
N ASN A 216 -50.64 -10.75 19.00
CA ASN A 216 -51.92 -11.28 19.51
C ASN A 216 -52.11 -12.79 19.24
N ASN A 217 -51.01 -13.58 19.25
CA ASN A 217 -51.09 -15.03 19.05
C ASN A 217 -51.94 -15.68 20.15
N GLY A 218 -52.80 -16.64 19.79
CA GLY A 218 -53.72 -17.26 20.75
C GLY A 218 -54.96 -16.41 21.04
N THR A 219 -55.30 -15.45 20.22
CA THR A 219 -56.54 -14.65 20.28
C THR A 219 -57.40 -14.89 19.05
N ALA A 220 -58.61 -14.30 19.02
CA ALA A 220 -59.48 -14.36 17.86
C ALA A 220 -59.02 -13.59 16.62
N ALA A 221 -58.08 -12.70 16.81
CA ALA A 221 -57.50 -11.86 15.70
C ALA A 221 -55.98 -11.72 15.76
N PRO A 222 -55.21 -12.84 15.67
CA PRO A 222 -53.75 -12.75 15.56
C PRO A 222 -53.36 -12.06 14.25
N GLN A 223 -52.21 -11.44 14.24
CA GLN A 223 -51.66 -10.79 13.01
C GLN A 223 -50.26 -11.27 12.72
N ILE A 224 -50.01 -11.70 11.48
CA ILE A 224 -48.67 -11.92 10.94
C ILE A 224 -48.16 -10.59 10.35
N HIS A 225 -47.10 -10.07 10.93
CA HIS A 225 -46.34 -8.94 10.36
C HIS A 225 -45.17 -9.51 9.62
N ALA A 226 -45.23 -9.46 8.27
CA ALA A 226 -44.16 -9.97 7.38
C ALA A 226 -43.37 -8.81 6.74
N SER A 227 -42.09 -8.99 6.60
CA SER A 227 -41.21 -8.03 5.91
C SER A 227 -40.07 -8.72 5.15
N ALA A 228 -39.55 -8.06 4.11
CA ALA A 228 -38.35 -8.47 3.37
C ALA A 228 -37.13 -7.71 3.91
N LEU A 229 -36.14 -8.45 4.43
CA LEU A 229 -34.80 -7.95 4.75
C LEU A 229 -33.92 -8.21 3.56
N VAL A 230 -33.26 -7.17 3.04
CA VAL A 230 -32.48 -7.23 1.78
C VAL A 230 -31.09 -6.70 1.98
N SER A 231 -30.12 -7.37 1.36
CA SER A 231 -28.73 -6.94 1.31
C SER A 231 -28.11 -7.22 -0.05
N GLY A 232 -27.04 -6.52 -0.40
CA GLY A 232 -26.35 -6.72 -1.67
C GLY A 232 -27.09 -6.15 -2.89
N GLY A 233 -26.85 -6.75 -4.07
CA GLY A 233 -27.30 -6.23 -5.34
C GLY A 233 -26.75 -4.84 -5.64
N THR A 234 -27.54 -4.03 -6.33
CA THR A 234 -27.21 -2.63 -6.64
C THR A 234 -27.38 -1.67 -5.46
N GLY A 235 -27.96 -2.14 -4.34
CA GLY A 235 -28.44 -1.30 -3.24
C GLY A 235 -29.71 -0.50 -3.56
N LYS A 236 -30.24 -0.59 -4.78
CA LYS A 236 -31.50 0.00 -5.22
C LYS A 236 -32.46 -1.12 -5.62
N TYR A 237 -33.60 -1.20 -4.95
CA TYR A 237 -34.57 -2.29 -5.14
C TYR A 237 -35.81 -1.74 -5.82
N THR A 238 -36.23 -2.36 -6.93
CA THR A 238 -37.30 -1.90 -7.82
C THR A 238 -38.62 -2.57 -7.52
N SER A 239 -38.61 -3.80 -6.98
CA SER A 239 -39.84 -4.47 -6.56
C SER A 239 -39.64 -5.35 -5.35
N TYR A 240 -40.72 -5.48 -4.59
CA TYR A 240 -40.87 -6.40 -3.48
C TYR A 240 -42.14 -7.21 -3.70
N LYS A 241 -42.12 -8.48 -3.34
CA LYS A 241 -43.30 -9.34 -3.33
C LYS A 241 -43.27 -10.19 -2.08
N ILE A 242 -44.32 -10.12 -1.28
CA ILE A 242 -44.51 -10.95 -0.08
C ILE A 242 -45.71 -11.84 -0.32
N LYS A 243 -45.58 -13.15 -0.12
CA LYS A 243 -46.60 -14.15 -0.18
C LYS A 243 -46.69 -14.88 1.14
N ILE A 244 -47.92 -15.15 1.61
CA ILE A 244 -48.19 -15.95 2.80
C ILE A 244 -48.99 -17.18 2.35
N PHE A 245 -48.55 -18.34 2.77
CA PHE A 245 -49.16 -19.63 2.46
C PHE A 245 -49.55 -20.31 3.75
N LEU A 246 -50.69 -21.05 3.72
CA LEU A 246 -51.08 -22.01 4.74
C LEU A 246 -51.18 -23.40 4.08
N ASN A 247 -50.40 -24.38 4.56
CA ASN A 247 -50.36 -25.73 4.00
C ASN A 247 -50.14 -25.77 2.48
N GLY A 248 -49.29 -24.86 1.95
CA GLY A 248 -48.98 -24.73 0.52
C GLY A 248 -49.99 -23.92 -0.30
N ALA A 249 -51.15 -23.57 0.25
CA ALA A 249 -52.14 -22.70 -0.41
C ALA A 249 -51.84 -21.22 -0.17
N LEU A 250 -51.82 -20.39 -1.22
CA LEU A 250 -51.64 -18.95 -1.11
C LEU A 250 -52.86 -18.32 -0.39
N VAL A 251 -52.64 -17.64 0.72
CA VAL A 251 -53.69 -16.97 1.51
C VAL A 251 -53.60 -15.45 1.48
N ALA A 252 -52.42 -14.90 1.19
CA ALA A 252 -52.22 -13.46 1.02
C ALA A 252 -50.99 -13.16 0.16
N GLU A 253 -51.07 -12.05 -0.60
CA GLU A 253 -49.96 -11.51 -1.40
C GLU A 253 -49.98 -9.99 -1.36
N LYS A 254 -48.77 -9.36 -1.31
CA LYS A 254 -48.59 -7.90 -1.43
C LYS A 254 -47.30 -7.56 -2.13
N SER A 255 -47.35 -6.58 -3.00
CA SER A 255 -46.17 -6.06 -3.72
C SER A 255 -45.55 -4.86 -2.99
N GLU A 256 -45.18 -5.06 -1.72
CA GLU A 256 -44.58 -4.04 -0.84
C GLU A 256 -43.50 -4.70 0.02
N LYS A 257 -42.65 -3.84 0.63
CA LYS A 257 -41.54 -4.29 1.52
C LYS A 257 -42.06 -4.98 2.80
N SER A 258 -43.25 -4.67 3.23
CA SER A 258 -43.91 -5.26 4.41
C SER A 258 -45.40 -5.40 4.22
N MET A 259 -45.99 -6.37 4.95
CA MET A 259 -47.45 -6.54 5.02
C MET A 259 -47.88 -7.07 6.36
N SER A 260 -49.14 -6.81 6.70
CA SER A 260 -49.85 -7.47 7.81
C SER A 260 -50.97 -8.33 7.25
N TYR A 261 -51.17 -9.52 7.83
CA TYR A 261 -52.23 -10.47 7.48
C TYR A 261 -52.84 -10.99 8.73
N THR A 262 -54.20 -11.08 8.77
CA THR A 262 -54.97 -11.63 9.90
C THR A 262 -55.37 -13.07 9.60
N PRO A 263 -54.68 -14.07 10.15
CA PRO A 263 -55.06 -15.48 10.03
C PRO A 263 -56.42 -15.77 10.60
N LYS A 264 -57.18 -16.60 9.89
CA LYS A 264 -58.50 -17.10 10.35
C LYS A 264 -58.47 -18.52 10.91
N VAL A 265 -57.34 -19.21 10.70
CA VAL A 265 -57.17 -20.61 11.06
C VAL A 265 -55.80 -20.78 11.72
N SER A 266 -55.76 -21.58 12.79
CA SER A 266 -54.51 -21.99 13.40
C SER A 266 -53.68 -22.87 12.45
N GLY A 267 -52.38 -22.75 12.48
CA GLY A 267 -51.49 -23.59 11.67
C GLY A 267 -50.12 -23.01 11.42
N MET A 268 -49.33 -23.74 10.62
CA MET A 268 -48.02 -23.35 10.19
C MET A 268 -48.12 -22.55 8.90
N TYR A 269 -47.75 -21.29 8.97
CA TYR A 269 -47.69 -20.39 7.81
C TYR A 269 -46.29 -20.30 7.26
N THR A 270 -46.17 -20.24 5.92
CA THR A 270 -44.94 -19.94 5.23
C THR A 270 -45.02 -18.53 4.68
N VAL A 271 -44.07 -17.69 5.07
CA VAL A 271 -43.89 -16.36 4.49
C VAL A 271 -42.75 -16.46 3.46
N GLU A 272 -43.05 -16.12 2.20
CA GLU A 272 -42.07 -16.01 1.12
C GLU A 272 -41.90 -14.55 0.75
N VAL A 273 -40.66 -14.12 0.56
CA VAL A 273 -40.31 -12.80 0.02
C VAL A 273 -39.52 -12.95 -1.26
N THR A 274 -39.78 -12.10 -2.24
CA THR A 274 -38.96 -11.95 -3.47
C THR A 274 -38.67 -10.49 -3.65
N VAL A 275 -37.42 -10.16 -3.96
CA VAL A 275 -36.94 -8.78 -4.19
C VAL A 275 -36.24 -8.74 -5.51
N THR A 276 -36.45 -7.68 -6.28
CA THR A 276 -35.74 -7.40 -7.53
C THR A 276 -34.97 -6.09 -7.38
N ASP A 277 -33.70 -6.06 -7.80
CA ASP A 277 -32.91 -4.85 -7.79
C ASP A 277 -33.01 -4.07 -9.12
N SER A 278 -32.32 -2.92 -9.20
CA SER A 278 -32.35 -2.07 -10.41
C SER A 278 -31.64 -2.67 -11.62
N ASP A 279 -30.82 -3.71 -11.45
CA ASP A 279 -30.20 -4.47 -12.54
C ASP A 279 -31.10 -5.65 -13.00
N GLY A 280 -32.24 -5.87 -12.33
CA GLY A 280 -33.19 -6.95 -12.63
C GLY A 280 -32.82 -8.29 -11.97
N GLU A 281 -31.78 -8.31 -11.10
CA GLU A 281 -31.45 -9.51 -10.32
C GLU A 281 -32.51 -9.75 -9.26
N THR A 282 -32.83 -11.01 -8.98
CA THR A 282 -33.83 -11.40 -8.02
C THR A 282 -33.25 -12.27 -6.92
N ALA A 283 -33.72 -12.07 -5.69
CA ALA A 283 -33.47 -12.97 -4.56
C ALA A 283 -34.75 -13.28 -3.81
N SER A 284 -34.80 -14.45 -3.21
CA SER A 284 -35.99 -14.92 -2.45
C SER A 284 -35.57 -15.50 -1.11
N GLY A 285 -36.41 -15.36 -0.12
CA GLY A 285 -36.29 -15.96 1.21
C GLY A 285 -37.60 -16.51 1.71
N LYS A 286 -37.53 -17.50 2.61
CA LYS A 286 -38.71 -18.11 3.22
C LYS A 286 -38.56 -18.17 4.73
N MET A 287 -39.67 -18.06 5.45
CA MET A 287 -39.77 -18.24 6.90
C MET A 287 -41.05 -18.98 7.27
N LEU A 288 -40.93 -19.91 8.18
CA LEU A 288 -42.06 -20.61 8.78
C LEU A 288 -42.48 -19.93 10.09
N ILE A 289 -43.77 -19.75 10.32
CA ILE A 289 -44.28 -19.14 11.53
C ILE A 289 -45.58 -19.89 11.99
N ASN A 290 -45.63 -20.24 13.27
CA ASN A 290 -46.79 -20.91 13.83
C ASN A 290 -47.78 -19.88 14.38
N VAL A 291 -49.07 -20.05 14.08
CA VAL A 291 -50.14 -19.15 14.50
C VAL A 291 -51.24 -19.96 15.19
N SER A 292 -51.67 -19.48 16.33
CA SER A 292 -52.82 -19.99 17.05
C SER A 292 -53.97 -18.98 17.01
N VAL A 293 -55.12 -19.42 16.54
CA VAL A 293 -56.37 -18.63 16.51
C VAL A 293 -57.33 -19.29 17.54
N VAL A 294 -57.83 -18.50 18.42
CA VAL A 294 -58.89 -18.96 19.38
C VAL A 294 -60.17 -18.40 18.89
N GLU A 295 -61.14 -19.29 18.62
CA GLU A 295 -62.56 -18.85 18.36
C GLU A 295 -63.13 -18.10 19.56
N PRO A 296 -63.88 -17.01 19.35
CA PRO A 296 -64.54 -16.35 20.42
C PRO A 296 -65.54 -17.42 21.08
N THR A 297 -65.30 -17.74 22.31
CA THR A 297 -66.33 -18.53 23.07
C THR A 297 -67.57 -17.73 22.99
N GLU A 298 -68.64 -18.34 22.42
CA GLU A 298 -69.97 -17.74 22.47
C GLU A 298 -70.29 -17.38 23.91
N LYS A 299 -70.68 -16.13 24.12
CA LYS A 299 -71.17 -15.66 25.42
C LYS A 299 -72.31 -16.63 25.85
N PRO A 300 -72.21 -17.22 27.02
CA PRO A 300 -73.29 -18.09 27.49
C PRO A 300 -74.62 -17.35 27.35
N THR A 301 -75.57 -17.90 26.57
CA THR A 301 -76.98 -17.44 26.50
C THR A 301 -77.54 -17.53 27.90
N GLU A 302 -77.85 -16.42 28.51
CA GLU A 302 -78.56 -16.39 29.80
C GLU A 302 -79.85 -17.20 29.67
N LYS A 303 -79.93 -18.31 30.41
CA LYS A 303 -81.12 -19.08 30.55
C LYS A 303 -82.18 -18.18 31.25
N PRO A 304 -83.41 -18.13 30.78
CA PRO A 304 -84.43 -17.28 31.40
C PRO A 304 -84.63 -17.62 32.90
N THR A 305 -84.52 -16.59 33.72
CA THR A 305 -84.77 -16.65 35.17
C THR A 305 -86.17 -17.05 35.43
N GLU A 306 -86.37 -18.21 36.03
CA GLU A 306 -87.66 -18.57 36.71
C GLU A 306 -87.82 -17.70 37.95
N LYS A 307 -89.05 -17.22 38.13
CA LYS A 307 -89.56 -16.36 39.19
C LYS A 307 -89.43 -17.07 40.53
N PRO A 308 -89.07 -16.40 41.67
CA PRO A 308 -88.96 -17.03 43.00
C PRO A 308 -90.29 -17.42 43.57
N SER A 309 -90.42 -18.65 44.11
CA SER A 309 -91.50 -19.05 45.04
C SER A 309 -90.99 -18.84 46.47
N ASP A 310 -91.76 -18.11 47.21
CA ASP A 310 -91.60 -17.91 48.63
C ASP A 310 -91.73 -19.22 49.43
N GLU A 311 -90.74 -19.57 50.25
CA GLU A 311 -90.86 -20.22 51.54
C GLU A 311 -89.64 -20.05 52.43
N PRO A 312 -89.76 -20.21 53.78
CA PRO A 312 -89.11 -19.34 54.73
C PRO A 312 -87.79 -19.88 55.32
N ILE A 313 -87.09 -18.95 55.95
CA ILE A 313 -85.83 -18.96 56.65
C ILE A 313 -85.81 -19.99 57.82
N ASN A 314 -84.70 -20.68 58.03
CA ASN A 314 -84.29 -21.15 59.35
C ASN A 314 -82.75 -21.03 59.51
N PRO A 315 -82.28 -20.75 60.73
CA PRO A 315 -80.99 -20.03 60.91
C PRO A 315 -79.78 -20.93 61.18
N ILE A 316 -78.63 -20.32 61.01
CA ILE A 316 -77.21 -20.54 61.24
C ILE A 316 -76.85 -21.53 62.39
N PRO A 317 -75.73 -22.21 62.32
CA PRO A 317 -74.65 -21.94 63.29
C PRO A 317 -73.24 -21.67 62.65
N SER A 318 -72.57 -20.88 63.42
CA SER A 318 -71.27 -20.27 63.27
C SER A 318 -70.07 -21.23 63.44
N GLU A 319 -69.03 -20.90 62.69
CA GLU A 319 -67.56 -20.91 63.03
C GLU A 319 -66.79 -22.25 63.10
N PRO A 320 -65.40 -22.28 62.97
CA PRO A 320 -64.49 -21.22 63.23
C PRO A 320 -63.30 -21.04 62.19
N ALA A 321 -62.64 -19.95 62.39
CA ALA A 321 -61.42 -19.48 61.64
C ALA A 321 -60.16 -20.32 61.89
N VAL A 322 -59.30 -20.39 60.90
CA VAL A 322 -57.93 -20.86 61.03
C VAL A 322 -57.00 -19.92 60.29
N PRO A 323 -55.78 -19.71 60.75
CA PRO A 323 -55.05 -18.47 60.59
C PRO A 323 -54.14 -18.39 59.35
N VAL A 324 -53.81 -17.10 58.99
CA VAL A 324 -52.91 -16.65 57.98
C VAL A 324 -51.41 -16.94 58.36
N THR A 325 -50.69 -17.52 57.47
CA THR A 325 -49.22 -17.50 57.56
C THR A 325 -48.65 -16.73 56.39
N GLU A 326 -47.83 -15.72 56.73
CA GLU A 326 -47.02 -14.88 55.80
C GLU A 326 -45.97 -15.67 54.99
N PRO A 327 -45.61 -15.23 53.75
CA PRO A 327 -44.52 -15.83 53.04
C PRO A 327 -43.16 -15.13 53.36
N ALA A 328 -42.13 -15.96 53.45
CA ALA A 328 -40.80 -15.61 53.77
C ALA A 328 -40.09 -14.85 52.60
N THR A 329 -39.29 -13.91 53.00
CA THR A 329 -38.38 -13.10 52.20
C THR A 329 -37.29 -13.94 51.52
N GLU A 330 -37.12 -13.73 50.20
CA GLU A 330 -36.00 -14.23 49.43
C GLU A 330 -34.74 -13.35 49.61
N ALA A 331 -33.59 -13.99 49.76
CA ALA A 331 -32.30 -13.38 49.90
C ALA A 331 -31.63 -13.09 48.51
N PRO A 332 -30.71 -12.12 48.38
CA PRO A 332 -30.18 -11.73 47.10
C PRO A 332 -29.03 -12.60 46.61
N LEU A 333 -29.01 -12.85 45.30
CA LEU A 333 -28.00 -13.57 44.57
C LEU A 333 -26.68 -12.75 44.43
N ALA A 334 -25.55 -13.43 44.59
CA ALA A 334 -24.20 -12.91 44.44
C ALA A 334 -23.76 -12.74 42.96
N PRO A 335 -22.81 -11.86 42.64
CA PRO A 335 -22.37 -11.61 41.28
C PRO A 335 -21.35 -12.64 40.76
N GLU A 336 -21.45 -12.95 39.46
CA GLU A 336 -20.53 -13.80 38.74
C GLU A 336 -19.14 -13.12 38.50
N PRO A 337 -18.04 -13.87 38.37
CA PRO A 337 -16.71 -13.34 38.14
C PRO A 337 -16.47 -13.09 36.66
N ALA A 338 -15.70 -12.02 36.38
CA ALA A 338 -15.16 -11.66 35.10
C ALA A 338 -14.12 -12.71 34.63
N LEU A 339 -14.14 -13.01 33.35
CA LEU A 339 -13.09 -13.73 32.62
C LEU A 339 -12.21 -12.73 31.87
N ASP A 340 -10.90 -12.95 32.02
CA ASP A 340 -9.79 -12.27 31.35
C ASP A 340 -9.84 -12.34 29.81
#